data_a840e84dafdbdd364254c27662a4ba97
#
_entry.id   a840e84dafdbdd364254c27662a4ba97
#
_cell.length_a   1.000
_cell.length_b   1.000
_cell.length_c   1.000
_cell.angle_alpha   90.00
_cell.angle_beta   90.00
_cell.angle_gamma   90.00
#
_symmetry.space_group_name_H-M   'P 1'
#
loop_
_entity.id
_entity.type
_entity.pdbx_description
1 polymer ?
#
loop_
_entity_poly.entity_id
_entity_poly.type
_entity_poly.pdbx_seq_one_letter_code
_entity_poly.pdbx_strand_id
1 'polypeptide(L)'
;MKRFLSGAMLLIATVISGSCLTSCNSDDNNAKSEMTLEDALKNESIVALTFNVNGEDYYVAFVRVGDTYELLDYDKVAWTRGDEPAISEKNCDFSMEHDKANNLLKFYVNEKKTSKLIFAAIFDIKESTMEVIPGDSDIKVTGLKMKVSNVEITNLLKDVSGEVTLADALVKGAKVEVAYYWGGSKEPTLFTFINEGGTFSCKITGNSPDTFERGSLRSEGNLLRFSAINYDFDSSLEIDFNTVTNSYKFFTVFHDNYDSFKISVNGTDITSKLTKE
;
A
#
# COMPACT_ATOMS: atom_id res chain seq x y z
N MET A 1 -21.24 7.83 28.27
CA MET A 1 -21.33 6.81 27.20
C MET A 1 -20.30 5.71 27.46
N LYS A 2 -20.60 4.77 28.41
CA LYS A 2 -19.65 3.72 28.84
C LYS A 2 -20.37 2.39 29.09
N ARG A 3 -21.18 1.89 28.16
CA ARG A 3 -21.97 0.67 28.42
C ARG A 3 -22.14 -0.30 27.23
N PHE A 4 -21.43 -0.18 26.14
CA PHE A 4 -21.58 -1.10 24.98
C PHE A 4 -20.37 -2.02 24.67
N LEU A 5 -19.28 -1.92 25.40
CA LEU A 5 -18.08 -2.76 25.17
C LEU A 5 -18.04 -4.08 25.95
N SER A 6 -19.05 -4.33 26.82
CA SER A 6 -19.02 -5.50 27.72
C SER A 6 -19.57 -6.80 27.10
N GLY A 7 -20.28 -6.73 25.96
CA GLY A 7 -20.94 -7.90 25.36
C GLY A 7 -20.07 -8.67 24.34
N ALA A 8 -19.20 -7.99 23.62
CA ALA A 8 -18.35 -8.64 22.60
C ALA A 8 -17.16 -9.41 23.19
N MET A 9 -16.72 -9.02 24.40
CA MET A 9 -15.57 -9.64 25.07
C MET A 9 -15.79 -11.08 25.58
N LEU A 10 -17.03 -11.50 25.81
CA LEU A 10 -17.30 -12.83 26.37
C LEU A 10 -17.28 -13.94 25.29
N LEU A 11 -17.46 -13.58 24.01
CA LEU A 11 -17.43 -14.55 22.90
C LEU A 11 -16.03 -14.87 22.42
N ILE A 12 -15.07 -13.95 22.56
CA ILE A 12 -13.68 -14.19 22.12
C ILE A 12 -12.94 -15.18 23.04
N ALA A 13 -13.29 -15.19 24.34
CA ALA A 13 -12.66 -16.10 25.31
C ALA A 13 -13.12 -17.56 25.16
N THR A 14 -14.27 -17.82 24.53
CA THR A 14 -14.81 -19.18 24.37
C THR A 14 -14.37 -19.88 23.10
N VAL A 15 -13.87 -19.16 22.09
CA VAL A 15 -13.35 -19.76 20.85
C VAL A 15 -11.90 -20.27 21.00
N ILE A 16 -11.15 -19.75 21.98
CA ILE A 16 -9.74 -20.14 22.21
C ILE A 16 -9.59 -21.44 23.00
N SER A 17 -10.65 -21.90 23.70
CA SER A 17 -10.57 -23.09 24.57
C SER A 17 -11.25 -24.35 24.02
N GLY A 18 -11.71 -24.36 22.78
CA GLY A 18 -12.58 -25.41 22.24
C GLY A 18 -12.01 -26.37 21.22
N SER A 19 -10.70 -26.49 21.01
CA SER A 19 -10.18 -27.44 20.04
C SER A 19 -9.00 -28.28 20.52
N CYS A 20 -9.16 -28.91 21.69
CA CYS A 20 -8.41 -30.10 22.03
C CYS A 20 -9.36 -31.11 22.65
N LEU A 21 -9.53 -32.24 21.98
CA LEU A 21 -10.10 -33.50 22.35
C LEU A 21 -11.33 -33.88 21.49
N THR A 22 -11.07 -34.67 20.47
CA THR A 22 -11.54 -36.07 20.46
C THR A 22 -11.00 -36.76 19.22
N SER A 23 -10.18 -37.76 19.46
CA SER A 23 -9.94 -38.89 18.59
C SER A 23 -11.24 -39.65 18.39
N CYS A 24 -11.62 -39.96 17.13
CA CYS A 24 -12.02 -41.30 16.68
C CYS A 24 -12.44 -41.24 15.19
N ASN A 25 -11.71 -42.00 14.41
CA ASN A 25 -12.05 -42.67 13.15
C ASN A 25 -13.35 -42.25 12.44
N SER A 26 -13.17 -41.65 11.28
CA SER A 26 -13.82 -42.07 10.03
C SER A 26 -13.11 -41.39 8.85
N ASP A 27 -12.86 -42.18 7.81
CA ASP A 27 -12.32 -41.73 6.53
C ASP A 27 -13.21 -40.68 5.90
N ASP A 28 -12.85 -39.42 6.09
CA ASP A 28 -13.31 -38.30 5.30
C ASP A 28 -12.11 -37.45 4.96
N ASN A 29 -11.77 -37.43 3.67
CA ASN A 29 -10.83 -36.50 3.05
C ASN A 29 -11.32 -35.06 3.22
N ASN A 30 -11.35 -34.56 4.46
CA ASN A 30 -11.44 -33.13 4.75
C ASN A 30 -10.03 -32.55 4.59
N ALA A 31 -9.70 -32.10 3.38
CA ALA A 31 -8.60 -31.19 3.19
C ALA A 31 -8.82 -30.06 4.20
N LYS A 32 -7.97 -29.96 5.23
CA LYS A 32 -7.91 -28.78 6.08
C LYS A 32 -7.74 -27.61 5.13
N SER A 33 -8.75 -26.77 5.01
CA SER A 33 -8.66 -25.51 4.27
C SER A 33 -7.47 -24.76 4.84
N GLU A 34 -6.40 -24.67 4.08
CA GLU A 34 -5.23 -23.90 4.49
C GLU A 34 -5.64 -22.44 4.60
N MET A 35 -5.22 -21.78 5.67
CA MET A 35 -5.45 -20.34 5.85
C MET A 35 -4.77 -19.57 4.73
N THR A 36 -5.47 -18.63 4.13
CA THR A 36 -5.01 -17.81 3.02
C THR A 36 -5.09 -16.32 3.36
N LEU A 37 -4.54 -15.45 2.49
CA LEU A 37 -4.68 -14.02 2.65
C LEU A 37 -6.14 -13.54 2.56
N GLU A 38 -7.00 -14.24 1.80
CA GLU A 38 -8.44 -13.94 1.72
C GLU A 38 -9.14 -14.08 3.08
N ASP A 39 -8.61 -14.94 3.96
CA ASP A 39 -9.18 -15.10 5.31
C ASP A 39 -9.04 -13.84 6.16
N ALA A 40 -8.10 -12.96 5.83
CA ALA A 40 -7.97 -11.64 6.47
C ALA A 40 -9.18 -10.74 6.20
N LEU A 41 -9.95 -11.01 5.12
CA LEU A 41 -11.13 -10.26 4.74
C LEU A 41 -12.41 -10.76 5.43
N LYS A 42 -12.36 -11.84 6.17
CA LYS A 42 -13.53 -12.35 6.91
C LYS A 42 -13.80 -11.47 8.12
N ASN A 43 -15.08 -11.25 8.42
CA ASN A 43 -15.47 -10.51 9.62
C ASN A 43 -14.89 -11.19 10.88
N GLU A 44 -14.46 -10.37 11.85
CA GLU A 44 -13.80 -10.82 13.09
C GLU A 44 -12.44 -11.50 12.91
N SER A 45 -11.89 -11.55 11.69
CA SER A 45 -10.52 -12.01 11.48
C SER A 45 -9.53 -11.07 12.15
N ILE A 46 -8.54 -11.66 12.81
CA ILE A 46 -7.42 -10.93 13.40
C ILE A 46 -6.25 -11.02 12.43
N VAL A 47 -5.75 -9.84 12.01
CA VAL A 47 -4.55 -9.72 11.18
C VAL A 47 -3.44 -9.15 12.05
N ALA A 48 -2.38 -9.93 12.27
CA ALA A 48 -1.25 -9.50 13.06
C ALA A 48 0.01 -9.42 12.18
N LEU A 49 0.77 -8.34 12.38
CA LEU A 49 2.01 -8.06 11.67
C LEU A 49 3.17 -7.93 12.66
N THR A 50 4.29 -8.55 12.35
CA THR A 50 5.58 -8.30 13.02
C THR A 50 6.57 -7.80 12.00
N PHE A 51 7.39 -6.83 12.35
CA PHE A 51 8.38 -6.24 11.45
C PHE A 51 9.44 -5.50 12.24
N ASN A 52 10.59 -5.27 11.61
CA ASN A 52 11.67 -4.47 12.16
C ASN A 52 11.86 -3.21 11.32
N VAL A 53 11.94 -2.06 11.95
CA VAL A 53 12.26 -0.77 11.32
C VAL A 53 13.53 -0.21 11.94
N ASN A 54 14.58 -0.06 11.14
CA ASN A 54 15.87 0.50 11.56
C ASN A 54 16.47 -0.15 12.83
N GLY A 55 16.25 -1.46 13.02
CA GLY A 55 16.75 -2.23 14.14
C GLY A 55 15.79 -2.35 15.33
N GLU A 56 14.63 -1.70 15.31
CA GLU A 56 13.59 -1.82 16.33
C GLU A 56 12.48 -2.76 15.86
N ASP A 57 12.08 -3.71 16.71
CA ASP A 57 11.01 -4.66 16.44
C ASP A 57 9.64 -4.12 16.81
N TYR A 58 8.67 -4.36 15.95
CA TYR A 58 7.28 -3.94 16.13
C TYR A 58 6.34 -5.13 15.98
N TYR A 59 5.25 -5.05 16.69
CA TYR A 59 4.11 -5.91 16.54
C TYR A 59 2.83 -5.08 16.58
N VAL A 60 1.94 -5.35 15.65
CA VAL A 60 0.62 -4.73 15.59
C VAL A 60 -0.42 -5.77 15.22
N ALA A 61 -1.64 -5.62 15.71
CA ALA A 61 -2.74 -6.49 15.36
C ALA A 61 -4.01 -5.67 15.11
N PHE A 62 -4.79 -6.10 14.14
CA PHE A 62 -6.05 -5.50 13.77
C PHE A 62 -7.14 -6.55 13.79
N VAL A 63 -8.35 -6.15 14.15
CA VAL A 63 -9.56 -6.97 13.98
C VAL A 63 -10.41 -6.36 12.86
N ARG A 64 -10.90 -7.19 11.97
CA ARG A 64 -11.84 -6.76 10.95
C ARG A 64 -13.25 -6.64 11.52
N VAL A 65 -13.84 -5.45 11.40
CA VAL A 65 -15.21 -5.16 11.84
C VAL A 65 -15.99 -4.61 10.64
N GLY A 66 -16.80 -5.45 10.02
CA GLY A 66 -17.48 -5.11 8.77
C GLY A 66 -16.46 -4.84 7.63
N ASP A 67 -16.40 -3.61 7.15
CA ASP A 67 -15.51 -3.19 6.07
C ASP A 67 -14.24 -2.49 6.55
N THR A 68 -14.06 -2.32 7.85
CA THR A 68 -12.94 -1.59 8.46
C THR A 68 -12.04 -2.52 9.28
N TYR A 69 -10.82 -2.06 9.55
CA TYR A 69 -9.89 -2.70 10.46
C TYR A 69 -9.67 -1.80 11.66
N GLU A 70 -9.91 -2.33 12.85
CA GLU A 70 -9.67 -1.65 14.11
C GLU A 70 -8.38 -2.15 14.75
N LEU A 71 -7.50 -1.23 15.13
CA LEU A 71 -6.26 -1.57 15.84
C LEU A 71 -6.62 -2.17 17.20
N LEU A 72 -6.08 -3.34 17.48
CA LEU A 72 -6.23 -4.00 18.77
C LEU A 72 -5.22 -3.40 19.76
N ASP A 73 -5.76 -2.99 20.90
CA ASP A 73 -4.96 -2.54 22.05
C ASP A 73 -4.12 -3.69 22.59
N TYR A 74 -2.83 -3.44 22.77
CA TYR A 74 -1.83 -4.43 23.19
C TYR A 74 -2.22 -5.24 24.43
N ASP A 75 -2.82 -4.58 25.43
CA ASP A 75 -3.26 -5.22 26.68
C ASP A 75 -4.35 -6.28 26.51
N LYS A 76 -4.95 -6.36 25.31
CA LYS A 76 -6.07 -7.27 25.02
C LYS A 76 -5.71 -8.48 24.17
N VAL A 77 -4.51 -8.51 23.61
CA VAL A 77 -4.03 -9.67 22.85
C VAL A 77 -3.31 -10.61 23.80
N ALA A 78 -3.97 -11.70 24.17
CA ALA A 78 -3.36 -12.76 25.00
C ALA A 78 -2.24 -13.45 24.22
N TRP A 79 -0.99 -13.12 24.52
CA TRP A 79 0.20 -13.73 23.94
C TRP A 79 0.50 -15.08 24.54
N THR A 80 0.68 -16.08 23.68
CA THR A 80 1.41 -17.27 24.08
C THR A 80 2.90 -16.93 24.04
N ARG A 81 3.45 -16.84 25.24
CA ARG A 81 4.86 -16.75 25.63
C ARG A 81 5.89 -16.91 24.54
N GLY A 82 6.80 -15.94 24.42
CA GLY A 82 8.14 -16.20 23.95
C GLY A 82 8.92 -14.98 23.52
N ASP A 83 8.39 -14.12 22.67
CA ASP A 83 9.17 -12.99 22.16
C ASP A 83 8.26 -11.76 22.12
N GLU A 84 8.31 -10.94 23.16
CA GLU A 84 7.64 -9.65 23.22
C GLU A 84 8.49 -8.62 22.45
N PRO A 85 8.12 -8.21 21.22
CA PRO A 85 8.76 -7.05 20.63
C PRO A 85 8.39 -5.81 21.43
N ALA A 86 9.39 -4.98 21.73
CA ALA A 86 9.17 -3.71 22.38
C ALA A 86 8.34 -2.80 21.46
N ILE A 87 7.09 -2.54 21.82
CA ILE A 87 6.23 -1.64 21.05
C ILE A 87 6.48 -0.21 21.49
N SER A 88 6.87 0.63 20.56
CA SER A 88 6.87 2.07 20.72
C SER A 88 5.70 2.69 19.96
N GLU A 89 4.48 2.57 20.47
CA GLU A 89 3.31 3.32 19.99
C GLU A 89 3.46 4.84 20.14
N LYS A 90 4.50 5.27 20.87
CA LYS A 90 4.64 6.68 21.25
C LYS A 90 4.80 7.61 20.06
N ASN A 91 5.33 7.12 18.94
CA ASN A 91 5.69 7.96 17.81
C ASN A 91 5.06 7.55 16.48
N CYS A 92 4.35 6.43 16.40
CA CYS A 92 3.78 5.90 15.17
C CYS A 92 2.27 5.74 15.27
N ASP A 93 1.59 6.02 14.16
CA ASP A 93 0.20 5.65 13.91
C ASP A 93 0.17 4.47 12.95
N PHE A 94 -0.63 3.47 13.27
CA PHE A 94 -0.80 2.27 12.47
C PHE A 94 -2.22 2.22 11.91
N SER A 95 -2.36 1.90 10.64
CA SER A 95 -3.66 1.70 10.01
C SER A 95 -3.64 0.57 9.00
N MET A 96 -4.78 -0.06 8.81
CA MET A 96 -4.99 -1.10 7.80
C MET A 96 -6.29 -0.82 7.06
N GLU A 97 -6.28 -1.02 5.75
CA GLU A 97 -7.45 -0.84 4.88
C GLU A 97 -7.53 -1.91 3.80
N HIS A 98 -8.74 -2.21 3.35
CA HIS A 98 -8.99 -3.04 2.19
C HIS A 98 -9.41 -2.17 1.01
N ASP A 99 -8.54 -2.04 0.02
CA ASP A 99 -8.85 -1.44 -1.27
C ASP A 99 -9.58 -2.47 -2.14
N LYS A 100 -10.92 -2.42 -2.08
CA LYS A 100 -11.79 -3.36 -2.81
C LYS A 100 -11.68 -3.24 -4.32
N ALA A 101 -11.35 -2.05 -4.84
CA ALA A 101 -11.25 -1.81 -6.27
C ALA A 101 -10.06 -2.53 -6.89
N ASN A 102 -8.95 -2.58 -6.14
CA ASN A 102 -7.70 -3.18 -6.58
C ASN A 102 -7.40 -4.54 -5.92
N ASN A 103 -8.28 -5.01 -5.03
CA ASN A 103 -8.12 -6.26 -4.29
C ASN A 103 -6.85 -6.31 -3.43
N LEU A 104 -6.52 -5.18 -2.80
CA LEU A 104 -5.31 -5.01 -2.00
C LEU A 104 -5.66 -4.84 -0.51
N LEU A 105 -4.90 -5.49 0.36
CA LEU A 105 -4.87 -5.18 1.78
C LEU A 105 -3.64 -4.30 2.04
N LYS A 106 -3.84 -3.11 2.58
CA LYS A 106 -2.79 -2.10 2.75
C LYS A 106 -2.59 -1.81 4.23
N PHE A 107 -1.36 -1.90 4.67
CA PHE A 107 -0.94 -1.53 6.02
C PHE A 107 -0.03 -0.32 5.95
N TYR A 108 -0.27 0.68 6.79
CA TYR A 108 0.50 1.91 6.84
C TYR A 108 1.08 2.14 8.23
N VAL A 109 2.32 2.60 8.25
CA VAL A 109 2.99 3.11 9.44
C VAL A 109 3.37 4.57 9.18
N ASN A 110 2.77 5.47 9.95
CA ASN A 110 3.01 6.91 9.82
C ASN A 110 3.64 7.46 11.09
N GLU A 111 4.45 8.51 10.96
CA GLU A 111 4.94 9.27 12.10
C GLU A 111 3.78 10.06 12.72
N LYS A 112 3.52 9.88 14.01
CA LYS A 112 2.36 10.46 14.70
C LYS A 112 2.31 11.98 14.69
N LYS A 113 3.47 12.63 14.74
CA LYS A 113 3.54 14.11 14.79
C LYS A 113 3.35 14.79 13.45
N THR A 114 3.85 14.19 12.39
CA THR A 114 3.94 14.79 11.05
C THR A 114 2.99 14.14 10.06
N SER A 115 2.41 12.99 10.41
CA SER A 115 1.67 12.11 9.50
C SER A 115 2.50 11.65 8.28
N LYS A 116 3.82 11.81 8.33
CA LYS A 116 4.73 11.34 7.27
C LYS A 116 4.73 9.83 7.24
N LEU A 117 4.64 9.26 6.04
CA LEU A 117 4.77 7.82 5.86
C LEU A 117 6.16 7.36 6.30
N ILE A 118 6.23 6.39 7.19
CA ILE A 118 7.45 5.66 7.52
C ILE A 118 7.59 4.51 6.51
N PHE A 119 6.58 3.66 6.39
CA PHE A 119 6.48 2.68 5.31
C PHE A 119 5.04 2.21 5.12
N ALA A 120 4.78 1.59 3.98
CA ALA A 120 3.58 0.81 3.74
C ALA A 120 3.93 -0.65 3.43
N ALA A 121 3.03 -1.57 3.78
CA ALA A 121 3.07 -2.95 3.28
C ALA A 121 1.78 -3.21 2.52
N ILE A 122 1.91 -3.64 1.28
CA ILE A 122 0.81 -3.92 0.36
C ILE A 122 0.75 -5.43 0.11
N PHE A 123 -0.41 -6.00 0.30
CA PHE A 123 -0.66 -7.41 0.08
C PHE A 123 -1.70 -7.55 -1.04
N ASP A 124 -1.30 -8.10 -2.18
CA ASP A 124 -2.23 -8.45 -3.25
C ASP A 124 -2.90 -9.77 -2.91
N ILE A 125 -4.21 -9.70 -2.68
CA ILE A 125 -5.00 -10.85 -2.22
C ILE A 125 -5.13 -11.89 -3.32
N LYS A 126 -5.24 -11.46 -4.57
CA LYS A 126 -5.41 -12.33 -5.73
C LYS A 126 -4.12 -13.03 -6.12
N GLU A 127 -3.03 -12.27 -6.20
CA GLU A 127 -1.73 -12.79 -6.65
C GLU A 127 -0.90 -13.39 -5.51
N SER A 128 -1.37 -13.25 -4.25
CA SER A 128 -0.65 -13.67 -3.04
C SER A 128 0.76 -13.09 -2.98
N THR A 129 0.89 -11.80 -3.27
CA THR A 129 2.16 -11.09 -3.17
C THR A 129 2.18 -10.13 -1.99
N MET A 130 3.37 -9.80 -1.54
CA MET A 130 3.63 -8.82 -0.50
C MET A 130 4.69 -7.85 -0.99
N GLU A 131 4.46 -6.56 -0.78
CA GLU A 131 5.40 -5.51 -1.12
C GLU A 131 5.58 -4.56 0.06
N VAL A 132 6.82 -4.19 0.37
CA VAL A 132 7.16 -3.19 1.38
C VAL A 132 7.70 -1.95 0.68
N ILE A 133 7.04 -0.82 0.92
CA ILE A 133 7.35 0.47 0.31
C ILE A 133 7.84 1.41 1.42
N PRO A 134 9.14 1.68 1.53
CA PRO A 134 9.65 2.66 2.49
C PRO A 134 9.21 4.08 2.10
N GLY A 135 8.88 4.90 3.10
CA GLY A 135 8.50 6.30 2.89
C GLY A 135 9.70 7.21 2.62
N ASP A 136 10.92 6.74 2.92
CA ASP A 136 12.19 7.43 2.69
C ASP A 136 13.28 6.39 2.44
N SER A 137 14.34 6.75 1.69
CA SER A 137 15.48 5.87 1.36
C SER A 137 16.24 5.37 2.59
N ASP A 138 16.19 6.12 3.68
CA ASP A 138 16.90 5.80 4.94
C ASP A 138 16.09 4.84 5.82
N ILE A 139 14.84 4.55 5.47
CA ILE A 139 13.99 3.61 6.19
C ILE A 139 14.28 2.19 5.73
N LYS A 140 14.77 1.37 6.64
CA LYS A 140 15.01 -0.04 6.39
C LYS A 140 13.98 -0.88 7.13
N VAL A 141 13.10 -1.53 6.39
CA VAL A 141 12.11 -2.47 6.92
C VAL A 141 12.57 -3.90 6.62
N THR A 142 12.55 -4.74 7.63
CA THR A 142 12.96 -6.16 7.50
C THR A 142 12.06 -7.05 8.35
N GLY A 143 12.06 -8.35 8.07
CA GLY A 143 11.40 -9.34 8.92
C GLY A 143 9.87 -9.20 8.97
N LEU A 144 9.25 -8.59 7.95
CA LEU A 144 7.79 -8.49 7.91
C LEU A 144 7.18 -9.88 7.85
N LYS A 145 6.32 -10.18 8.82
CA LYS A 145 5.55 -11.43 8.89
C LYS A 145 4.09 -11.09 9.12
N MET A 146 3.22 -11.89 8.55
CA MET A 146 1.77 -11.78 8.70
C MET A 146 1.19 -13.06 9.28
N LYS A 147 0.28 -12.89 10.25
CA LYS A 147 -0.59 -13.96 10.76
C LYS A 147 -2.05 -13.54 10.57
N VAL A 148 -2.85 -14.49 10.14
CA VAL A 148 -4.31 -14.35 10.09
C VAL A 148 -4.90 -15.34 11.07
N SER A 149 -5.69 -14.85 12.03
CA SER A 149 -6.29 -15.68 13.09
C SER A 149 -5.29 -16.65 13.75
N ASN A 150 -4.10 -16.14 14.09
CA ASN A 150 -2.96 -16.85 14.68
C ASN A 150 -2.21 -17.85 13.78
N VAL A 151 -2.59 -17.99 12.52
CA VAL A 151 -1.86 -18.81 11.56
C VAL A 151 -0.91 -17.92 10.77
N GLU A 152 0.39 -18.24 10.77
CA GLU A 152 1.37 -17.52 9.95
C GLU A 152 1.17 -17.88 8.48
N ILE A 153 1.00 -16.84 7.64
CA ILE A 153 0.79 -16.98 6.20
C ILE A 153 1.90 -16.34 5.37
N THR A 154 2.93 -15.80 6.02
CA THR A 154 4.04 -15.08 5.34
C THR A 154 4.68 -15.93 4.25
N ASN A 155 4.87 -17.22 4.51
CA ASN A 155 5.48 -18.17 3.58
C ASN A 155 4.61 -18.49 2.35
N LEU A 156 3.34 -18.08 2.36
CA LEU A 156 2.42 -18.19 1.22
C LEU A 156 2.46 -16.96 0.32
N LEU A 157 3.13 -15.89 0.77
CA LEU A 157 3.22 -14.61 0.06
C LEU A 157 4.56 -14.52 -0.67
N LYS A 158 4.52 -14.21 -1.94
CA LYS A 158 5.73 -13.86 -2.69
C LYS A 158 6.12 -12.43 -2.34
N ASP A 159 7.31 -12.24 -1.77
CA ASP A 159 7.87 -10.91 -1.52
C ASP A 159 8.35 -10.30 -2.84
N VAL A 160 7.75 -9.18 -3.22
CA VAL A 160 8.12 -8.38 -4.40
C VAL A 160 8.65 -7.00 -4.00
N SER A 161 9.04 -6.83 -2.73
CA SER A 161 9.61 -5.59 -2.20
C SER A 161 10.83 -5.15 -3.02
N GLY A 162 10.85 -3.85 -3.33
CA GLY A 162 11.89 -3.28 -4.20
C GLY A 162 11.59 -3.36 -5.70
N GLU A 163 10.55 -4.07 -6.10
CA GLU A 163 10.01 -4.01 -7.46
C GLU A 163 9.01 -2.86 -7.58
N VAL A 164 9.48 -1.62 -7.48
CA VAL A 164 8.60 -0.45 -7.57
C VAL A 164 7.79 -0.47 -8.88
N THR A 165 6.48 -0.28 -8.74
CA THR A 165 5.50 -0.30 -9.83
C THR A 165 4.64 0.97 -9.83
N LEU A 166 3.74 1.12 -10.79
CA LEU A 166 2.77 2.22 -10.80
C LEU A 166 1.78 2.16 -9.61
N ALA A 167 1.49 0.96 -9.09
CA ALA A 167 0.56 0.81 -7.96
C ALA A 167 1.07 1.52 -6.69
N ASP A 168 2.40 1.63 -6.52
CA ASP A 168 3.01 2.33 -5.40
C ASP A 168 2.69 3.82 -5.37
N ALA A 169 2.38 4.42 -6.53
CA ALA A 169 1.94 5.80 -6.62
C ALA A 169 0.60 6.05 -5.91
N LEU A 170 -0.23 5.00 -5.72
CA LEU A 170 -1.52 5.09 -5.02
C LEU A 170 -1.38 5.11 -3.50
N VAL A 171 -0.19 4.83 -2.97
CA VAL A 171 0.06 4.83 -1.53
C VAL A 171 0.10 6.27 -1.01
N LYS A 172 -0.58 6.53 0.11
CA LYS A 172 -0.53 7.84 0.77
C LYS A 172 0.91 8.20 1.13
N GLY A 173 1.34 9.39 0.76
CA GLY A 173 2.71 9.88 0.93
C GLY A 173 3.65 9.54 -0.22
N ALA A 174 3.22 8.71 -1.18
CA ALA A 174 4.03 8.40 -2.35
C ALA A 174 4.39 9.65 -3.15
N LYS A 175 5.65 9.75 -3.56
CA LYS A 175 6.16 10.77 -4.46
C LYS A 175 6.18 10.22 -5.88
N VAL A 176 5.45 10.85 -6.78
CA VAL A 176 5.46 10.55 -8.22
C VAL A 176 6.10 11.70 -8.96
N GLU A 177 7.06 11.41 -9.82
CA GLU A 177 7.69 12.42 -10.65
C GLU A 177 7.51 12.03 -12.12
N VAL A 178 6.94 12.94 -12.91
CA VAL A 178 6.85 12.84 -14.37
C VAL A 178 7.81 13.84 -14.96
N ALA A 179 8.90 13.36 -15.54
CA ALA A 179 9.85 14.16 -16.29
C ALA A 179 9.43 14.16 -17.77
N TYR A 180 8.93 15.26 -18.25
CA TYR A 180 8.44 15.40 -19.62
C TYR A 180 9.45 16.14 -20.48
N TYR A 181 9.84 15.52 -21.58
CA TYR A 181 10.81 16.04 -22.55
C TYR A 181 10.06 16.54 -23.78
N TRP A 182 9.88 17.82 -23.84
CA TRP A 182 9.12 18.51 -24.87
C TRP A 182 9.97 18.80 -26.10
N GLY A 183 9.44 18.53 -27.30
CA GLY A 183 10.04 18.91 -28.56
C GLY A 183 11.47 18.38 -28.77
N GLY A 184 11.80 17.23 -28.18
CA GLY A 184 13.15 16.65 -28.23
C GLY A 184 14.17 17.36 -27.32
N SER A 185 13.72 18.15 -26.34
CA SER A 185 14.60 18.75 -25.34
C SER A 185 15.42 17.69 -24.59
N LYS A 186 16.67 18.03 -24.28
CA LYS A 186 17.54 17.19 -23.44
C LYS A 186 17.24 17.30 -21.96
N GLU A 187 16.64 18.41 -21.55
CA GLU A 187 16.27 18.70 -20.16
C GLU A 187 14.75 18.66 -20.02
N PRO A 188 14.21 17.95 -19.03
CA PRO A 188 12.78 17.83 -18.86
C PRO A 188 12.19 19.00 -18.08
N THR A 189 10.89 19.22 -18.29
CA THR A 189 10.04 19.83 -17.29
C THR A 189 9.65 18.74 -16.30
N LEU A 190 9.81 18.98 -15.01
CA LEU A 190 9.59 18.01 -13.95
C LEU A 190 8.32 18.33 -13.19
N PHE A 191 7.36 17.43 -13.23
CA PHE A 191 6.13 17.49 -12.45
C PHE A 191 6.28 16.54 -11.27
N THR A 192 6.34 17.09 -10.06
CA THR A 192 6.45 16.33 -8.82
C THR A 192 5.10 16.32 -8.11
N PHE A 193 4.58 15.16 -7.81
CA PHE A 193 3.31 14.93 -7.13
C PHE A 193 3.53 14.22 -5.82
N ILE A 194 2.79 14.62 -4.78
CA ILE A 194 2.71 13.90 -3.51
C ILE A 194 1.28 13.45 -3.32
N ASN A 195 1.08 12.15 -3.08
CA ASN A 195 -0.22 11.59 -2.79
C ASN A 195 -0.64 11.89 -1.35
N GLU A 196 -1.66 12.72 -1.17
CA GLU A 196 -2.19 13.12 0.15
C GLU A 196 -3.41 12.28 0.58
N GLY A 197 -3.53 11.04 0.06
CA GLY A 197 -4.65 10.15 0.33
C GLY A 197 -5.73 10.22 -0.75
N GLY A 198 -5.33 10.06 -2.01
CA GLY A 198 -6.20 10.07 -3.20
C GLY A 198 -6.24 11.42 -3.92
N THR A 199 -5.75 12.50 -3.31
CA THR A 199 -5.46 13.77 -3.97
C THR A 199 -3.96 13.94 -4.11
N PHE A 200 -3.53 14.63 -5.18
CA PHE A 200 -2.12 14.85 -5.45
C PHE A 200 -1.82 16.34 -5.48
N SER A 201 -0.91 16.78 -4.61
CA SER A 201 -0.32 18.12 -4.72
C SER A 201 0.75 18.13 -5.82
N CYS A 202 0.85 19.21 -6.59
CA CYS A 202 1.78 19.31 -7.72
C CYS A 202 2.78 20.44 -7.53
N LYS A 203 4.04 20.18 -7.88
CA LYS A 203 5.08 21.18 -8.05
C LYS A 203 5.74 21.01 -9.42
N ILE A 204 5.89 22.11 -10.18
CA ILE A 204 6.53 22.12 -11.50
C ILE A 204 7.92 22.77 -11.36
N THR A 205 8.95 22.14 -11.92
CA THR A 205 10.34 22.63 -11.91
C THR A 205 11.06 22.19 -13.19
N GLY A 206 12.32 22.57 -13.35
CA GLY A 206 13.16 22.11 -14.47
C GLY A 206 13.17 23.08 -15.66
N ASN A 207 13.23 22.54 -16.87
CA ASN A 207 13.31 23.34 -18.08
C ASN A 207 11.94 23.95 -18.41
N SER A 208 11.91 25.26 -18.62
CA SER A 208 10.69 26.02 -19.02
C SER A 208 9.45 25.71 -18.15
N PRO A 209 9.55 25.76 -16.81
CA PRO A 209 8.42 25.43 -15.94
C PRO A 209 7.26 26.41 -16.15
N ASP A 210 7.55 27.65 -16.54
CA ASP A 210 6.57 28.71 -16.78
C ASP A 210 5.75 28.49 -18.07
N THR A 211 6.14 27.53 -18.90
CA THR A 211 5.37 27.15 -20.09
C THR A 211 4.09 26.40 -19.72
N PHE A 212 4.06 25.81 -18.52
CA PHE A 212 2.91 25.04 -18.06
C PHE A 212 2.15 25.80 -16.96
N GLU A 213 0.87 26.02 -17.19
CA GLU A 213 -0.04 26.64 -16.20
C GLU A 213 -0.19 25.76 -14.97
N ARG A 214 -0.39 24.47 -15.21
CA ARG A 214 -0.56 23.47 -14.14
C ARG A 214 -0.26 22.07 -14.63
N GLY A 215 0.16 21.22 -13.68
CA GLY A 215 0.14 19.77 -13.80
C GLY A 215 -0.90 19.18 -12.86
N SER A 216 -1.53 18.10 -13.23
CA SER A 216 -2.38 17.32 -12.34
C SER A 216 -2.14 15.84 -12.50
N LEU A 217 -2.25 15.12 -11.39
CA LEU A 217 -2.30 13.67 -11.36
C LEU A 217 -3.58 13.27 -10.61
N ARG A 218 -4.37 12.38 -11.19
CA ARG A 218 -5.62 11.91 -10.58
C ARG A 218 -5.67 10.40 -10.61
N SER A 219 -6.18 9.81 -9.54
CA SER A 219 -6.47 8.38 -9.48
C SER A 219 -7.94 8.15 -9.77
N GLU A 220 -8.24 7.33 -10.77
CA GLU A 220 -9.59 6.93 -11.17
C GLU A 220 -9.62 5.39 -11.33
N GLY A 221 -9.98 4.67 -10.26
CA GLY A 221 -9.89 3.21 -10.25
C GLY A 221 -8.43 2.73 -10.44
N ASN A 222 -8.19 1.96 -11.50
CA ASN A 222 -6.86 1.43 -11.84
C ASN A 222 -6.03 2.38 -12.71
N LEU A 223 -6.49 3.60 -12.93
CA LEU A 223 -5.79 4.57 -13.77
C LEU A 223 -5.22 5.70 -12.92
N LEU A 224 -3.98 6.07 -13.24
CA LEU A 224 -3.38 7.33 -12.87
C LEU A 224 -3.37 8.22 -14.11
N ARG A 225 -4.19 9.24 -14.13
CA ARG A 225 -4.26 10.20 -15.24
C ARG A 225 -3.38 11.40 -14.94
N PHE A 226 -2.31 11.54 -15.70
CA PHE A 226 -1.48 12.73 -15.72
C PHE A 226 -1.99 13.70 -16.77
N SER A 227 -2.12 14.99 -16.42
CA SER A 227 -2.36 16.04 -17.40
C SER A 227 -1.53 17.27 -17.09
N ALA A 228 -1.08 17.95 -18.14
CA ALA A 228 -0.40 19.24 -18.05
C ALA A 228 -0.98 20.20 -19.10
N ILE A 229 -1.26 21.43 -18.69
CA ILE A 229 -1.81 22.48 -19.55
C ILE A 229 -0.70 23.45 -19.91
N ASN A 230 -0.53 23.72 -21.20
CA ASN A 230 0.41 24.69 -21.73
C ASN A 230 -0.27 26.05 -21.94
N TYR A 231 0.35 27.15 -21.49
CA TYR A 231 -0.17 28.51 -21.65
C TYR A 231 -0.28 28.93 -23.11
N ASP A 232 0.71 28.58 -23.94
CA ASP A 232 0.85 29.18 -25.27
C ASP A 232 -0.03 28.49 -26.32
N PHE A 233 -0.49 27.28 -26.10
CA PHE A 233 -1.13 26.45 -27.13
C PHE A 233 -2.59 26.10 -26.85
N ASP A 234 -3.16 26.54 -25.75
CA ASP A 234 -4.51 26.16 -25.31
C ASP A 234 -4.76 24.63 -25.45
N SER A 235 -3.70 23.87 -25.23
CA SER A 235 -3.64 22.43 -25.41
C SER A 235 -3.20 21.74 -24.12
N SER A 236 -3.67 20.53 -23.93
CA SER A 236 -3.28 19.69 -22.79
C SER A 236 -2.51 18.47 -23.24
N LEU A 237 -1.48 18.10 -22.49
CA LEU A 237 -0.88 16.78 -22.52
C LEU A 237 -1.66 15.88 -21.59
N GLU A 238 -2.04 14.70 -22.06
CA GLU A 238 -2.70 13.69 -21.20
C GLU A 238 -2.08 12.31 -21.43
N ILE A 239 -1.72 11.68 -20.31
CA ILE A 239 -1.18 10.32 -20.28
C ILE A 239 -1.94 9.53 -19.22
N ASP A 240 -2.57 8.44 -19.61
CA ASP A 240 -3.13 7.48 -18.68
C ASP A 240 -2.13 6.36 -18.41
N PHE A 241 -1.90 6.08 -17.15
CA PHE A 241 -1.09 4.98 -16.66
C PHE A 241 -2.00 3.95 -15.99
N ASN A 242 -1.98 2.71 -16.44
CA ASN A 242 -2.72 1.61 -15.82
C ASN A 242 -1.88 0.95 -14.73
N THR A 243 -2.30 1.07 -13.48
CA THR A 243 -1.55 0.58 -12.31
C THR A 243 -1.56 -0.94 -12.16
N VAL A 244 -2.48 -1.63 -12.82
CA VAL A 244 -2.58 -3.10 -12.77
C VAL A 244 -1.74 -3.75 -13.87
N THR A 245 -1.81 -3.20 -15.10
CA THR A 245 -1.09 -3.79 -16.24
C THR A 245 0.30 -3.21 -16.44
N ASN A 246 0.69 -2.19 -15.63
CA ASN A 246 1.91 -1.42 -15.83
C ASN A 246 2.04 -0.94 -17.28
N SER A 247 0.97 -0.34 -17.80
CA SER A 247 0.94 0.17 -19.17
C SER A 247 0.60 1.66 -19.19
N TYR A 248 0.84 2.29 -20.33
CA TYR A 248 0.47 3.69 -20.52
C TYR A 248 -0.10 3.95 -21.91
N LYS A 249 -0.93 4.99 -21.99
CA LYS A 249 -1.52 5.48 -23.23
C LYS A 249 -1.46 7.00 -23.27
N PHE A 250 -0.94 7.54 -24.35
CA PHE A 250 -1.08 8.96 -24.67
C PHE A 250 -2.45 9.24 -25.25
N PHE A 251 -3.14 10.26 -24.74
CA PHE A 251 -4.36 10.80 -25.34
C PHE A 251 -4.09 12.03 -26.19
N THR A 252 -3.26 12.93 -25.69
CA THR A 252 -2.81 14.14 -26.41
C THR A 252 -1.34 14.34 -26.16
N VAL A 253 -0.63 14.84 -27.18
CA VAL A 253 0.78 15.22 -27.12
C VAL A 253 0.95 16.55 -27.85
N PHE A 254 1.94 17.34 -27.45
CA PHE A 254 2.21 18.61 -28.13
C PHE A 254 2.96 18.39 -29.46
N HIS A 255 3.85 17.38 -29.50
CA HIS A 255 4.66 17.06 -30.70
C HIS A 255 4.75 15.53 -30.86
N ASP A 256 3.94 14.96 -31.72
CA ASP A 256 3.69 13.51 -31.86
C ASP A 256 4.93 12.58 -31.95
N ASN A 257 6.06 13.07 -32.44
CA ASN A 257 7.24 12.24 -32.66
C ASN A 257 8.47 12.60 -31.82
N TYR A 258 8.39 13.69 -31.03
CA TYR A 258 9.53 14.23 -30.31
C TYR A 258 9.34 14.32 -28.81
N ASP A 259 8.11 14.09 -28.36
CA ASP A 259 7.80 14.15 -26.94
C ASP A 259 8.07 12.78 -26.30
N SER A 260 8.70 12.80 -25.15
CA SER A 260 8.94 11.62 -24.36
C SER A 260 8.78 11.95 -22.88
N PHE A 261 8.62 10.93 -22.06
CA PHE A 261 8.54 11.09 -20.62
C PHE A 261 9.36 10.01 -19.89
N LYS A 262 9.69 10.32 -18.65
CA LYS A 262 10.06 9.33 -17.65
C LYS A 262 9.15 9.47 -16.46
N ILE A 263 8.83 8.36 -15.83
CA ILE A 263 8.08 8.35 -14.58
C ILE A 263 8.88 7.63 -13.51
N SER A 264 8.96 8.25 -12.33
CA SER A 264 9.52 7.61 -11.16
C SER A 264 8.51 7.63 -10.01
N VAL A 265 8.54 6.59 -9.19
CA VAL A 265 7.76 6.46 -7.98
C VAL A 265 8.74 6.27 -6.83
N ASN A 266 8.62 7.11 -5.80
CA ASN A 266 9.52 7.13 -4.64
C ASN A 266 11.00 7.17 -5.01
N GLY A 267 11.34 7.91 -6.10
CA GLY A 267 12.70 8.06 -6.60
C GLY A 267 13.20 6.94 -7.51
N THR A 268 12.42 5.88 -7.72
CA THR A 268 12.77 4.77 -8.64
C THR A 268 12.18 5.02 -10.02
N ASP A 269 13.01 5.10 -11.06
CA ASP A 269 12.57 5.18 -12.46
C ASP A 269 11.94 3.84 -12.87
N ILE A 270 10.66 3.87 -13.19
CA ILE A 270 9.87 2.70 -13.60
C ILE A 270 9.48 2.74 -15.08
N THR A 271 9.96 3.72 -15.84
CA THR A 271 9.58 3.95 -17.25
C THR A 271 9.81 2.73 -18.13
N SER A 272 10.94 2.04 -17.93
CA SER A 272 11.29 0.84 -18.70
C SER A 272 10.43 -0.39 -18.39
N LYS A 273 9.68 -0.34 -17.29
CA LYS A 273 8.75 -1.42 -16.88
C LYS A 273 7.36 -1.24 -17.50
N LEU A 274 7.11 -0.09 -18.15
CA LEU A 274 5.81 0.23 -18.72
C LEU A 274 5.71 -0.21 -20.18
N THR A 275 4.56 -0.77 -20.53
CA THR A 275 4.19 -1.10 -21.90
C THR A 275 3.30 -0.02 -22.51
N LYS A 276 3.58 0.39 -23.74
CA LYS A 276 2.71 1.33 -24.45
C LYS A 276 1.50 0.57 -25.01
N GLU A 277 0.31 1.06 -24.74
CA GLU A 277 -0.95 0.58 -25.31
C GLU A 277 -1.27 1.20 -26.68
#